data_1b5db850bf03e87800c176f2146ce42e
#
_entry.id   1b5db850bf03e87800c176f2146ce42e
#
_cell.length_a   1.000
_cell.length_b   1.000
_cell.length_c   1.000
_cell.angle_alpha   90.00
_cell.angle_beta   90.00
_cell.angle_gamma   90.00
#
_symmetry.space_group_name_H-M   'P 1'
#
loop_
_entity.id
_entity.type
_entity.pdbx_description
1 polymer ?
#
loop_
_entity_poly.entity_id
_entity_poly.type
_entity_poly.pdbx_seq_one_letter_code
_entity_poly.pdbx_strand_id
1 'polypeptide(L)'
;ANHGILGVGPQWHNDGSFNTDTFSHAGYHIVRPAENGAGTYFAHQAAAFDALEPAQQEYWSRLSSVNATTGVIHPVVHTHPISKRQCVWLHLGMTGAVIEKLPSLDRFRLLNATELTQLCHQYNDLLNAGLEHGYTVNYEYEENDCLFIDNLAVAHRAAPEAHLPAEQQGLRIMHRSLSLIHI
;
A
#
# COMPACT_ATOMS: atom_id res chain seq x y z
N ALA A 1 -10.46 7.74 23.41
CA ALA A 1 -10.06 6.58 22.63
C ALA A 1 -9.16 7.09 21.50
N ASN A 2 -7.87 6.80 21.58
CA ASN A 2 -6.96 7.02 20.46
C ASN A 2 -7.41 6.06 19.36
N HIS A 3 -8.18 6.54 18.41
CA HIS A 3 -8.19 6.00 17.07
C HIS A 3 -6.87 6.42 16.43
N GLY A 4 -5.78 5.97 17.08
CA GLY A 4 -4.45 6.21 16.58
C GLY A 4 -4.36 5.57 15.22
N ILE A 5 -4.14 6.36 14.22
CA ILE A 5 -3.34 5.98 13.09
C ILE A 5 -2.02 5.52 13.71
N LEU A 6 -2.02 4.29 14.19
CA LEU A 6 -0.84 3.61 14.71
C LEU A 6 0.08 3.43 13.54
N GLY A 7 0.89 4.45 13.32
CA GLY A 7 1.95 4.50 12.34
C GLY A 7 1.53 4.04 10.94
N VAL A 8 1.44 4.93 9.98
CA VAL A 8 1.23 4.59 8.56
C VAL A 8 2.20 3.50 8.10
N GLY A 9 3.39 3.46 8.71
CA GLY A 9 4.46 2.53 8.39
C GLY A 9 4.17 1.03 8.53
N PRO A 10 3.50 0.51 9.59
CA PRO A 10 3.31 -0.93 9.75
C PRO A 10 2.25 -1.54 8.83
N GLN A 11 1.42 -0.73 8.18
CA GLN A 11 0.34 -1.18 7.33
C GLN A 11 0.72 -1.06 5.86
N TRP A 12 0.25 -1.99 5.02
CA TRP A 12 0.41 -1.90 3.57
C TRP A 12 -0.23 -0.62 3.04
N HIS A 13 0.53 0.14 2.26
CA HIS A 13 0.10 1.40 1.68
C HIS A 13 0.91 1.80 0.44
N ASN A 14 0.37 2.78 -0.28
CA ASN A 14 1.09 3.59 -1.25
C ASN A 14 1.12 5.02 -0.72
N ASP A 15 2.20 5.74 -0.97
CA ASP A 15 2.33 7.13 -0.55
C ASP A 15 1.31 8.02 -1.30
N GLY A 16 0.70 8.98 -0.59
CA GLY A 16 -0.16 9.99 -1.19
C GLY A 16 -1.62 9.61 -1.40
N SER A 17 -2.10 8.51 -0.82
CA SER A 17 -3.52 8.09 -0.90
C SER A 17 -4.54 9.12 -0.37
N PHE A 18 -4.07 10.16 0.30
CA PHE A 18 -4.86 11.29 0.78
C PHE A 18 -5.03 12.41 -0.25
N ASN A 19 -4.35 12.34 -1.40
CA ASN A 19 -4.46 13.25 -2.53
C ASN A 19 -5.22 12.60 -3.68
N THR A 20 -5.96 13.38 -4.44
CA THR A 20 -6.59 12.93 -5.69
C THR A 20 -5.54 12.49 -6.71
N ASP A 21 -4.48 13.30 -6.86
CA ASP A 21 -3.31 12.98 -7.66
C ASP A 21 -2.23 12.41 -6.76
N THR A 22 -2.09 11.11 -6.77
CA THR A 22 -1.09 10.41 -5.95
C THR A 22 0.31 10.58 -6.52
N PHE A 23 1.32 10.42 -5.67
CA PHE A 23 2.70 10.40 -6.13
C PHE A 23 2.94 9.23 -7.07
N SER A 24 3.58 9.49 -8.20
CA SER A 24 3.95 8.45 -9.15
C SER A 24 5.19 7.68 -8.71
N HIS A 25 6.15 8.38 -8.12
CA HIS A 25 7.41 7.79 -7.70
C HIS A 25 7.81 8.23 -6.30
N ALA A 26 8.49 7.35 -5.58
CA ALA A 26 9.18 7.66 -4.34
C ALA A 26 10.66 7.33 -4.46
N GLY A 27 11.52 8.24 -4.00
CA GLY A 27 12.97 8.04 -3.91
C GLY A 27 13.39 7.99 -2.44
N TYR A 28 14.17 6.99 -2.06
CA TYR A 28 14.77 6.87 -0.72
C TYR A 28 16.27 6.90 -0.85
N HIS A 29 16.94 7.73 -0.05
CA HIS A 29 18.39 7.74 0.12
C HIS A 29 18.70 7.45 1.58
N ILE A 30 19.41 6.37 1.83
CA ILE A 30 19.76 5.91 3.17
C ILE A 30 21.10 6.50 3.56
N VAL A 31 21.09 7.54 4.38
CA VAL A 31 22.30 8.18 4.89
C VAL A 31 22.93 7.32 6.00
N ARG A 32 22.08 6.73 6.83
CA ARG A 32 22.48 5.81 7.89
C ARG A 32 21.38 4.77 8.10
N PRO A 33 21.66 3.48 7.91
CA PRO A 33 20.70 2.42 8.24
C PRO A 33 20.56 2.28 9.75
N ALA A 34 19.49 1.65 10.20
CA ALA A 34 19.36 1.25 11.60
C ALA A 34 20.39 0.16 11.94
N GLU A 35 20.80 0.08 13.19
CA GLU A 35 21.73 -0.95 13.67
C GLU A 35 21.04 -2.33 13.75
N ASN A 36 19.74 -2.33 14.03
CA ASN A 36 18.92 -3.53 14.12
C ASN A 36 17.58 -3.33 13.43
N GLY A 37 17.23 -4.22 12.51
CA GLY A 37 15.95 -4.20 11.81
C GLY A 37 15.81 -3.01 10.87
N ALA A 38 14.58 -2.51 10.73
CA ALA A 38 14.22 -1.37 9.88
C ALA A 38 14.12 -1.66 8.38
N GLY A 39 13.98 -2.91 7.98
CA GLY A 39 13.63 -3.29 6.62
C GLY A 39 12.26 -2.75 6.18
N THR A 40 12.02 -2.81 4.89
CA THR A 40 10.72 -2.48 4.29
C THR A 40 10.28 -3.61 3.37
N TYR A 41 9.04 -4.04 3.56
CA TYR A 41 8.40 -4.94 2.60
C TYR A 41 7.88 -4.14 1.42
N PHE A 42 8.19 -4.60 0.20
CA PHE A 42 7.70 -4.08 -1.06
C PHE A 42 6.95 -5.16 -1.80
N ALA A 43 5.70 -4.89 -2.21
CA ALA A 43 4.86 -5.84 -2.93
C ALA A 43 4.48 -5.31 -4.31
N HIS A 44 4.69 -6.13 -5.35
CA HIS A 44 4.31 -5.81 -6.72
C HIS A 44 2.81 -6.01 -6.91
N GLN A 45 2.06 -4.91 -6.94
CA GLN A 45 0.60 -4.89 -6.91
C GLN A 45 -0.08 -5.50 -8.15
N ALA A 46 0.58 -5.47 -9.31
CA ALA A 46 0.02 -6.12 -10.50
C ALA A 46 0.18 -7.66 -10.43
N ALA A 47 1.28 -8.17 -9.89
CA ALA A 47 1.42 -9.61 -9.69
C ALA A 47 0.49 -10.11 -8.58
N ALA A 48 0.25 -9.30 -7.55
CA ALA A 48 -0.75 -9.58 -6.54
C ALA A 48 -2.17 -9.63 -7.14
N PHE A 49 -2.52 -8.71 -8.07
CA PHE A 49 -3.79 -8.78 -8.80
C PHE A 49 -3.92 -10.08 -9.62
N ASP A 50 -2.86 -10.45 -10.34
CA ASP A 50 -2.84 -11.67 -11.16
C ASP A 50 -2.98 -12.96 -10.32
N ALA A 51 -2.59 -12.90 -9.03
CA ALA A 51 -2.73 -14.02 -8.10
C ALA A 51 -4.16 -14.19 -7.52
N LEU A 52 -5.04 -13.22 -7.74
CA LEU A 52 -6.44 -13.33 -7.32
C LEU A 52 -7.23 -14.27 -8.25
N GLU A 53 -8.19 -15.00 -7.68
CA GLU A 53 -9.17 -15.74 -8.48
C GLU A 53 -10.00 -14.79 -9.36
N PRO A 54 -10.45 -15.21 -10.56
CA PRO A 54 -11.17 -14.33 -11.50
C PRO A 54 -12.40 -13.66 -10.90
N ALA A 55 -13.16 -14.35 -10.07
CA ALA A 55 -14.32 -13.79 -9.38
C ALA A 55 -13.93 -12.68 -8.38
N GLN A 56 -12.77 -12.81 -7.75
CA GLN A 56 -12.24 -11.81 -6.81
C GLN A 56 -11.66 -10.61 -7.55
N GLN A 57 -10.99 -10.82 -8.69
CA GLN A 57 -10.53 -9.75 -9.60
C GLN A 57 -11.72 -8.89 -10.05
N GLU A 58 -12.80 -9.53 -10.51
CA GLU A 58 -14.03 -8.85 -10.93
C GLU A 58 -14.67 -8.08 -9.77
N TYR A 59 -14.77 -8.71 -8.59
CA TYR A 59 -15.35 -8.06 -7.41
C TYR A 59 -14.54 -6.83 -6.99
N TRP A 60 -13.21 -6.95 -6.83
CA TRP A 60 -12.37 -5.85 -6.38
C TRP A 60 -12.32 -4.70 -7.39
N SER A 61 -12.46 -4.99 -8.68
CA SER A 61 -12.53 -3.96 -9.74
C SER A 61 -13.77 -3.07 -9.64
N ARG A 62 -14.78 -3.46 -8.89
CA ARG A 62 -15.97 -2.65 -8.60
C ARG A 62 -15.84 -1.81 -7.32
N LEU A 63 -14.76 -1.98 -6.56
CA LEU A 63 -14.57 -1.33 -5.28
C LEU A 63 -13.80 -0.02 -5.41
N SER A 64 -14.15 0.95 -4.57
CA SER A 64 -13.40 2.20 -4.38
C SER A 64 -13.23 2.47 -2.89
N SER A 65 -12.01 2.72 -2.47
CA SER A 65 -11.67 3.11 -1.09
C SER A 65 -11.89 4.60 -0.86
N VAL A 66 -12.33 4.95 0.33
CA VAL A 66 -12.49 6.34 0.79
C VAL A 66 -11.48 6.60 1.90
N ASN A 67 -10.62 7.59 1.72
CA ASN A 67 -9.66 7.98 2.74
C ASN A 67 -10.37 8.54 3.98
N ALA A 68 -10.03 8.02 5.16
CA ALA A 68 -10.69 8.36 6.43
C ALA A 68 -10.52 9.83 6.85
N THR A 69 -9.45 10.48 6.39
CA THR A 69 -9.10 11.84 6.81
C THR A 69 -9.58 12.89 5.80
N THR A 70 -9.38 12.62 4.50
CA THR A 70 -9.62 13.61 3.44
C THR A 70 -10.90 13.35 2.64
N GLY A 71 -11.45 12.13 2.72
CA GLY A 71 -12.58 11.71 1.90
C GLY A 71 -12.24 11.45 0.43
N VAL A 72 -10.97 11.55 0.05
CA VAL A 72 -10.51 11.24 -1.33
C VAL A 72 -10.82 9.78 -1.66
N ILE A 73 -11.27 9.55 -2.88
CA ILE A 73 -11.72 8.24 -3.35
C ILE A 73 -10.73 7.72 -4.39
N HIS A 74 -10.28 6.47 -4.19
CA HIS A 74 -9.43 5.76 -5.15
C HIS A 74 -10.01 4.38 -5.47
N PRO A 75 -9.91 3.91 -6.72
CA PRO A 75 -10.28 2.54 -7.05
C PRO A 75 -9.38 1.55 -6.33
N VAL A 76 -9.96 0.41 -5.85
CA VAL A 76 -9.20 -0.69 -5.24
C VAL A 76 -8.39 -1.45 -6.30
N VAL A 77 -8.81 -1.39 -7.55
CA VAL A 77 -8.03 -1.86 -8.70
C VAL A 77 -7.92 -0.73 -9.70
N HIS A 78 -6.70 -0.33 -10.02
CA HIS A 78 -6.45 0.69 -11.04
C HIS A 78 -5.60 0.15 -12.17
N THR A 79 -5.66 0.80 -13.34
CA THR A 79 -4.80 0.49 -14.47
C THR A 79 -3.53 1.34 -14.38
N HIS A 80 -2.38 0.70 -14.29
CA HIS A 80 -1.11 1.42 -14.28
C HIS A 80 -0.91 2.21 -15.58
N PRO A 81 -0.58 3.51 -15.53
CA PRO A 81 -0.61 4.39 -16.70
C PRO A 81 0.37 3.99 -17.81
N ILE A 82 1.51 3.39 -17.48
CA ILE A 82 2.55 2.99 -18.44
C ILE A 82 2.39 1.52 -18.83
N SER A 83 2.47 0.59 -17.87
CA SER A 83 2.45 -0.85 -18.14
C SER A 83 1.09 -1.38 -18.58
N LYS A 84 0.01 -0.62 -18.36
CA LYS A 84 -1.39 -0.97 -18.61
C LYS A 84 -1.89 -2.21 -17.83
N ARG A 85 -1.09 -2.71 -16.88
CA ARG A 85 -1.49 -3.80 -15.99
C ARG A 85 -2.47 -3.30 -14.93
N GLN A 86 -3.35 -4.19 -14.48
CA GLN A 86 -4.21 -3.94 -13.33
C GLN A 86 -3.40 -4.11 -12.05
N CYS A 87 -3.52 -3.17 -11.14
CA CYS A 87 -2.83 -3.16 -9.85
C CYS A 87 -3.87 -3.06 -8.72
N VAL A 88 -3.74 -3.92 -7.70
CA VAL A 88 -4.54 -3.77 -6.47
C VAL A 88 -4.01 -2.57 -5.67
N TRP A 89 -4.90 -1.76 -5.11
CA TRP A 89 -4.48 -0.55 -4.39
C TRP A 89 -5.39 -0.24 -3.21
N LEU A 90 -4.87 -0.40 -2.00
CA LEU A 90 -5.61 -0.11 -0.78
C LEU A 90 -4.65 0.36 0.32
N HIS A 91 -4.93 1.49 0.93
CA HIS A 91 -4.16 1.98 2.07
C HIS A 91 -4.79 1.49 3.38
N LEU A 92 -4.29 0.40 3.95
CA LEU A 92 -4.90 -0.22 5.14
C LEU A 92 -5.00 0.71 6.35
N GLY A 93 -4.00 1.59 6.54
CA GLY A 93 -3.96 2.52 7.68
C GLY A 93 -4.84 3.77 7.52
N MET A 94 -5.35 4.07 6.32
CA MET A 94 -6.10 5.31 6.06
C MET A 94 -7.45 5.07 5.35
N THR A 95 -7.82 3.84 5.04
CA THR A 95 -9.13 3.54 4.45
C THR A 95 -10.20 3.56 5.54
N GLY A 96 -11.13 4.51 5.45
CA GLY A 96 -12.24 4.66 6.39
C GLY A 96 -13.52 3.98 5.94
N ALA A 97 -13.68 3.81 4.62
CA ALA A 97 -14.84 3.16 4.01
C ALA A 97 -14.49 2.60 2.64
N VAL A 98 -15.32 1.70 2.13
CA VAL A 98 -15.24 1.20 0.76
C VAL A 98 -16.63 1.20 0.13
N ILE A 99 -16.69 1.67 -1.10
CA ILE A 99 -17.90 1.76 -1.92
C ILE A 99 -17.81 0.69 -3.01
N GLU A 100 -18.89 -0.06 -3.23
CA GLU A 100 -19.03 -1.00 -4.32
C GLU A 100 -19.98 -0.43 -5.38
N LYS A 101 -19.57 -0.45 -6.66
CA LYS A 101 -20.46 -0.24 -7.81
C LYS A 101 -21.20 -1.54 -8.11
N LEU A 102 -22.53 -1.52 -8.02
CA LEU A 102 -23.36 -2.72 -8.26
C LEU A 102 -23.44 -3.06 -9.76
N PRO A 103 -23.29 -4.34 -10.16
CA PRO A 103 -23.18 -4.73 -11.56
C PRO A 103 -24.39 -4.39 -12.45
N SER A 104 -25.58 -4.45 -11.91
CA SER A 104 -26.84 -4.35 -12.66
C SER A 104 -27.57 -3.01 -12.53
N LEU A 105 -27.06 -2.12 -11.68
CA LEU A 105 -27.69 -0.86 -11.36
C LEU A 105 -26.61 0.21 -11.35
N ASP A 106 -26.87 1.36 -11.94
CA ASP A 106 -25.98 2.52 -11.76
C ASP A 106 -26.12 3.06 -10.32
N ARG A 107 -25.85 2.18 -9.37
CA ARG A 107 -25.98 2.37 -7.94
C ARG A 107 -24.70 1.94 -7.23
N PHE A 108 -24.46 2.61 -6.13
CA PHE A 108 -23.36 2.32 -5.22
C PHE A 108 -23.90 1.90 -3.87
N ARG A 109 -23.20 0.99 -3.20
CA ARG A 109 -23.42 0.68 -1.79
C ARG A 109 -22.16 0.84 -0.98
N LEU A 110 -22.31 1.17 0.26
CA LEU A 110 -21.22 1.17 1.23
C LEU A 110 -21.03 -0.26 1.76
N LEU A 111 -19.80 -0.75 1.84
CA LEU A 111 -19.50 -1.98 2.56
C LEU A 111 -19.81 -1.78 4.06
N ASN A 112 -20.40 -2.77 4.68
CA ASN A 112 -20.56 -2.76 6.14
C ASN A 112 -19.22 -3.05 6.85
N ALA A 113 -19.18 -2.89 8.17
CA ALA A 113 -17.94 -3.03 8.95
C ALA A 113 -17.29 -4.42 8.81
N THR A 114 -18.08 -5.47 8.72
CA THR A 114 -17.58 -6.85 8.55
C THR A 114 -16.96 -7.04 7.18
N GLU A 115 -17.64 -6.59 6.13
CA GLU A 115 -17.13 -6.66 4.75
C GLU A 115 -15.84 -5.84 4.58
N LEU A 116 -15.79 -4.64 5.16
CA LEU A 116 -14.57 -3.80 5.14
C LEU A 116 -13.41 -4.48 5.85
N THR A 117 -13.64 -5.02 7.04
CA THR A 117 -12.62 -5.74 7.80
C THR A 117 -12.12 -6.95 7.02
N GLN A 118 -13.03 -7.72 6.42
CA GLN A 118 -12.67 -8.88 5.60
C GLN A 118 -11.83 -8.49 4.38
N LEU A 119 -12.20 -7.43 3.67
CA LEU A 119 -11.42 -6.91 2.55
C LEU A 119 -10.00 -6.49 2.98
N CYS A 120 -9.88 -5.78 4.11
CA CYS A 120 -8.58 -5.38 4.63
C CYS A 120 -7.70 -6.60 4.99
N HIS A 121 -8.28 -7.64 5.59
CA HIS A 121 -7.56 -8.88 5.87
C HIS A 121 -7.13 -9.58 4.59
N GLN A 122 -8.05 -9.76 3.63
CA GLN A 122 -7.73 -10.39 2.33
C GLN A 122 -6.62 -9.64 1.59
N TYR A 123 -6.65 -8.30 1.58
CA TYR A 123 -5.59 -7.49 0.96
C TYR A 123 -4.25 -7.68 1.68
N ASN A 124 -4.25 -7.64 3.01
CA ASN A 124 -3.06 -7.87 3.81
C ASN A 124 -2.46 -9.25 3.54
N ASP A 125 -3.29 -10.30 3.54
CA ASP A 125 -2.86 -11.68 3.35
C ASP A 125 -2.36 -11.91 1.92
N LEU A 126 -3.01 -11.31 0.92
CA LEU A 126 -2.58 -11.34 -0.47
C LEU A 126 -1.15 -10.79 -0.61
N LEU A 127 -0.88 -9.59 -0.08
CA LEU A 127 0.45 -8.99 -0.22
C LEU A 127 1.52 -9.72 0.61
N ASN A 128 1.15 -10.27 1.78
CA ASN A 128 2.06 -11.08 2.59
C ASN A 128 2.39 -12.43 1.93
N ALA A 129 1.42 -13.08 1.28
CA ALA A 129 1.65 -14.33 0.55
C ALA A 129 2.68 -14.17 -0.59
N GLY A 130 2.87 -12.93 -1.06
CA GLY A 130 3.89 -12.61 -2.05
C GLY A 130 5.33 -12.94 -1.63
N LEU A 131 5.62 -13.06 -0.34
CA LEU A 131 6.93 -13.51 0.15
C LEU A 131 7.23 -14.95 -0.31
N GLU A 132 6.22 -15.82 -0.31
CA GLU A 132 6.34 -17.20 -0.77
C GLU A 132 6.22 -17.33 -2.29
N HIS A 133 5.43 -16.45 -2.91
CA HIS A 133 5.13 -16.48 -4.34
C HIS A 133 6.03 -15.57 -5.19
N GLY A 134 6.99 -14.86 -4.58
CA GLY A 134 8.04 -14.11 -5.28
C GLY A 134 7.62 -12.73 -5.80
N TYR A 135 6.46 -12.19 -5.38
CA TYR A 135 6.05 -10.82 -5.73
C TYR A 135 6.09 -9.83 -4.55
N THR A 136 6.56 -10.27 -3.38
CA THR A 136 6.87 -9.42 -2.23
C THR A 136 8.29 -9.70 -1.77
N VAL A 137 9.03 -8.65 -1.47
CA VAL A 137 10.40 -8.75 -0.96
C VAL A 137 10.52 -8.00 0.37
N ASN A 138 11.36 -8.50 1.27
CA ASN A 138 11.86 -7.72 2.39
C ASN A 138 13.19 -7.10 1.99
N TYR A 139 13.27 -5.78 1.97
CA TYR A 139 14.50 -5.07 1.64
C TYR A 139 15.11 -4.52 2.93
N GLU A 140 16.32 -4.94 3.23
CA GLU A 140 17.14 -4.42 4.31
C GLU A 140 18.11 -3.39 3.74
N TYR A 141 18.18 -2.24 4.39
CA TYR A 141 18.90 -1.08 3.89
C TYR A 141 20.38 -1.14 4.28
N GLU A 142 21.23 -0.78 3.30
CA GLU A 142 22.63 -0.48 3.52
C GLU A 142 22.89 1.03 3.45
N GLU A 143 24.02 1.48 4.00
CA GLU A 143 24.42 2.88 3.93
C GLU A 143 24.68 3.28 2.48
N ASN A 144 24.17 4.46 2.09
CA ASN A 144 24.19 5.01 0.73
C ASN A 144 23.29 4.31 -0.28
N ASP A 145 22.42 3.40 0.12
CA ASP A 145 21.38 2.90 -0.77
C ASP A 145 20.51 4.02 -1.32
N CYS A 146 20.23 3.92 -2.62
CA CYS A 146 19.29 4.78 -3.31
C CYS A 146 18.23 3.93 -3.99
N LEU A 147 17.00 3.95 -3.47
CA LEU A 147 15.88 3.23 -4.04
C LEU A 147 14.96 4.17 -4.80
N PHE A 148 14.55 3.75 -5.99
CA PHE A 148 13.47 4.38 -6.75
C PHE A 148 12.30 3.42 -6.83
N ILE A 149 11.13 3.87 -6.40
CA ILE A 149 9.93 3.05 -6.27
C ILE A 149 8.86 3.63 -7.18
N ASP A 150 8.32 2.80 -8.05
CA ASP A 150 7.09 3.09 -8.77
C ASP A 150 5.92 2.96 -7.78
N ASN A 151 5.49 4.09 -7.24
CA ASN A 151 4.45 4.13 -6.21
C ASN A 151 3.05 3.77 -6.73
N LEU A 152 2.87 3.68 -8.06
CA LEU A 152 1.61 3.24 -8.67
C LEU A 152 1.57 1.72 -8.92
N ALA A 153 2.70 1.03 -8.75
CA ALA A 153 2.82 -0.41 -8.97
C ALA A 153 3.29 -1.19 -7.74
N VAL A 154 3.81 -0.49 -6.72
CA VAL A 154 4.46 -1.12 -5.56
C VAL A 154 3.87 -0.57 -4.26
N ALA A 155 3.15 -1.41 -3.54
CA ALA A 155 2.78 -1.13 -2.15
C ALA A 155 3.95 -1.44 -1.22
N HIS A 156 4.02 -0.75 -0.09
CA HIS A 156 5.06 -0.98 0.89
C HIS A 156 4.54 -0.91 2.33
N ARG A 157 5.30 -1.50 3.24
CA ARG A 157 5.12 -1.38 4.68
C ARG A 157 6.44 -1.57 5.41
N ALA A 158 6.58 -0.96 6.58
CA ALA A 158 7.73 -1.24 7.43
C ALA A 158 7.75 -2.71 7.86
N ALA A 159 8.93 -3.32 7.93
CA ALA A 159 9.09 -4.63 8.54
C ALA A 159 8.72 -4.56 10.04
N PRO A 160 8.28 -5.67 10.65
CA PRO A 160 7.92 -5.68 12.07
C PRO A 160 9.02 -5.13 12.98
N GLU A 161 10.27 -5.44 12.67
CA GLU A 161 11.47 -5.03 13.41
C GLU A 161 11.74 -3.52 13.29
N ALA A 162 11.16 -2.84 12.30
CA ALA A 162 11.30 -1.40 12.13
C ALA A 162 10.56 -0.57 13.21
N HIS A 163 9.83 -1.23 14.09
CA HIS A 163 9.08 -0.62 15.20
C HIS A 163 9.71 -0.91 16.57
N LEU A 164 10.94 -1.39 16.59
CA LEU A 164 11.70 -1.53 17.83
C LEU A 164 11.88 -0.15 18.51
N PRO A 165 11.98 -0.10 19.85
CA PRO A 165 12.34 1.14 20.55
C PRO A 165 13.64 1.72 20.01
N ALA A 166 13.75 3.04 19.98
CA ALA A 166 14.91 3.74 19.41
C ALA A 166 16.26 3.29 20.01
N GLU A 167 16.26 2.94 21.30
CA GLU A 167 17.44 2.42 22.01
C GLU A 167 17.90 1.04 21.49
N GLN A 168 16.98 0.27 20.90
CA GLN A 168 17.28 -1.05 20.34
C GLN A 168 17.54 -0.97 18.84
N GLN A 169 16.89 -0.05 18.14
CA GLN A 169 17.01 0.11 16.69
C GLN A 169 18.24 0.91 16.28
N GLY A 170 18.70 1.83 17.13
CA GLY A 170 19.74 2.78 16.80
C GLY A 170 19.24 3.96 15.94
N LEU A 171 20.14 4.91 15.64
CA LEU A 171 19.81 6.07 14.82
C LEU A 171 19.74 5.68 13.34
N ARG A 172 18.58 5.88 12.73
CA ARG A 172 18.34 5.77 11.30
C ARG A 172 18.15 7.15 10.68
N ILE A 173 18.80 7.40 9.54
CA ILE A 173 18.65 8.63 8.77
C ILE A 173 18.33 8.26 7.32
N MET A 174 17.17 8.67 6.85
CA MET A 174 16.72 8.45 5.48
C MET A 174 16.15 9.75 4.91
N HIS A 175 16.59 10.12 3.72
CA HIS A 175 15.95 11.16 2.92
C HIS A 175 14.89 10.51 2.02
N ARG A 176 13.70 11.09 2.00
CA ARG A 176 12.61 10.66 1.12
C ARG A 176 12.18 11.79 0.21
N SER A 177 12.12 11.52 -1.07
CA SER A 177 11.58 12.43 -2.09
C SER A 177 10.36 11.78 -2.75
N LEU A 178 9.31 12.56 -2.96
CA LEU A 178 8.09 12.12 -3.61
C LEU A 178 7.86 12.97 -4.86
N SER A 179 7.53 12.33 -5.97
CA SER A 179 7.35 12.99 -7.26
C SER A 179 5.93 12.83 -7.79
N LEU A 180 5.37 13.95 -8.27
CA LEU A 180 4.11 14.04 -9.00
C LEU A 180 4.33 13.99 -10.54
N ILE A 181 5.36 13.35 -11.02
CA ILE A 181 5.57 13.23 -12.47
C ILE A 181 4.44 12.39 -13.05
N HIS A 182 3.44 13.08 -13.57
CA HIS A 182 2.43 12.46 -14.42
C HIS A 182 3.02 12.33 -15.82
N ILE A 183 3.35 11.10 -16.20
CA ILE A 183 3.80 10.77 -17.55
C ILE A 183 2.58 10.41 -18.40
#